data_adf79bcf371c716fdd4eb1b23d6072ba
#
_entry.id   adf79bcf371c716fdd4eb1b23d6072ba
#
_cell.length_a   1.000
_cell.length_b   1.000
_cell.length_c   1.000
_cell.angle_alpha   90.00
_cell.angle_beta   90.00
_cell.angle_gamma   90.00
#
_symmetry.space_group_name_H-M   'P 1'
#
loop_
_entity.id
_entity.type
_entity.pdbx_description
1 polymer ?
#
loop_
_entity_poly.entity_id
_entity_poly.type
_entity_poly.pdbx_seq_one_letter_code
_entity_poly.pdbx_strand_id
1 'polypeptide(L)'
;LETIESEWEKYQKTNQQNSLTAAAIDNLVKIDREDRLLTLVNLIDPNQNNALTLEQLQQLAKHLQTVAQQRGEADLWQIATGINLGLNTWSNLSNDLTSWLYEQNRNLGFTNDNERVAPWQIWASKVNPSWLKRVLESLANQQAFDSITQDLTLADWVETAIVFQYIQRGLINFFDQRIYSEKLGAKLSISTFLTFALIWSLLTNSFEQVSKNSLYSRGCFQMALQILRTFAQRDYFPLYGGIFASFSGSYLKEALDYLSIPLRYVEGTGEKARILTLIAYSNRIRGDYPQARECHQQALEIARQQQDSACEIANLNHLSRLNAIQKNYTEAINLSQRALILSRQQGNSLGQANALANLGYSQVQEAQQLERYDPEIYQSSIEYLKQGLKLAESLQDWQSKSLCCSSLGLAYLVLERTQDAINILLQGLESAKYYGDVYLQGLLLTYLGEAYYQDKNFEQAIYMGSLGMYWLHEIGAVEWRQAASLLTVIRGKNIAAFEQTFSLERSSLIKSIGLEGYQYISEILSKYQQGN
;
A
#
# COMPACT_ATOMS: atom_id res chain seq x y z
N LEU A 1 7.40 -50.07 -10.54
CA LEU A 1 8.09 -48.97 -11.23
C LEU A 1 7.75 -47.62 -10.57
N GLU A 2 6.47 -47.28 -10.31
CA GLU A 2 6.05 -46.04 -9.65
C GLU A 2 6.68 -45.83 -8.26
N THR A 3 6.91 -46.89 -7.50
CA THR A 3 7.53 -46.80 -6.17
C THR A 3 9.03 -46.46 -6.25
N ILE A 4 9.73 -47.01 -7.26
CA ILE A 4 11.17 -46.77 -7.46
C ILE A 4 11.41 -45.35 -8.01
N GLU A 5 10.56 -44.87 -8.91
CA GLU A 5 10.62 -43.49 -9.42
C GLU A 5 10.37 -42.47 -8.29
N SER A 6 9.37 -42.73 -7.44
CA SER A 6 9.07 -41.86 -6.29
C SER A 6 10.20 -41.86 -5.24
N GLU A 7 10.87 -42.98 -5.01
CA GLU A 7 12.04 -43.06 -4.12
C GLU A 7 13.29 -42.44 -4.75
N TRP A 8 13.45 -42.54 -6.07
CA TRP A 8 14.54 -41.88 -6.79
C TRP A 8 14.37 -40.34 -6.81
N GLU A 9 13.15 -39.84 -7.03
CA GLU A 9 12.86 -38.40 -6.90
C GLU A 9 13.10 -37.88 -5.49
N LYS A 10 12.72 -38.62 -4.45
CA LYS A 10 13.04 -38.29 -3.05
C LYS A 10 14.55 -38.26 -2.80
N TYR A 11 15.28 -39.28 -3.32
CA TYR A 11 16.74 -39.34 -3.20
C TYR A 11 17.42 -38.17 -3.93
N GLN A 12 16.98 -37.83 -5.13
CA GLN A 12 17.51 -36.67 -5.87
C GLN A 12 17.22 -35.33 -5.13
N LYS A 13 15.98 -35.13 -4.62
CA LYS A 13 15.63 -33.99 -3.79
C LYS A 13 16.49 -33.90 -2.53
N THR A 14 16.70 -35.02 -1.84
CA THR A 14 17.53 -35.05 -0.62
C THR A 14 19.00 -34.71 -0.90
N ASN A 15 19.56 -35.24 -2.00
CA ASN A 15 20.93 -34.92 -2.41
C ASN A 15 21.09 -33.45 -2.84
N GLN A 16 20.13 -32.89 -3.54
CA GLN A 16 20.11 -31.50 -3.93
C GLN A 16 19.98 -30.58 -2.70
N GLN A 17 19.15 -30.94 -1.74
CA GLN A 17 19.00 -30.23 -0.47
C GLN A 17 20.28 -30.24 0.37
N ASN A 18 20.95 -31.39 0.45
CA ASN A 18 22.23 -31.50 1.18
C ASN A 18 23.35 -30.68 0.51
N SER A 19 23.34 -30.59 -0.81
CA SER A 19 24.32 -29.78 -1.55
C SER A 19 24.10 -28.28 -1.34
N LEU A 20 22.87 -27.79 -1.27
CA LEU A 20 22.54 -26.39 -0.98
C LEU A 20 22.95 -25.99 0.43
N THR A 21 22.68 -26.84 1.43
CA THR A 21 23.09 -26.60 2.82
C THR A 21 24.61 -26.57 2.95
N ALA A 22 25.32 -27.49 2.29
CA ALA A 22 26.78 -27.51 2.29
C ALA A 22 27.38 -26.26 1.64
N ALA A 23 26.84 -25.80 0.51
CA ALA A 23 27.25 -24.57 -0.14
C ALA A 23 26.98 -23.32 0.74
N ALA A 24 25.85 -23.29 1.45
CA ALA A 24 25.52 -22.21 2.37
C ALA A 24 26.49 -22.13 3.56
N ILE A 25 26.87 -23.30 4.13
CA ILE A 25 27.87 -23.39 5.19
C ILE A 25 29.24 -22.87 4.70
N ASP A 26 29.66 -23.36 3.55
CA ASP A 26 30.93 -22.97 2.94
C ASP A 26 31.01 -21.45 2.71
N ASN A 27 29.92 -20.87 2.21
CA ASN A 27 29.83 -19.43 2.00
C ASN A 27 29.95 -18.64 3.32
N LEU A 28 29.17 -19.00 4.35
CA LEU A 28 29.18 -18.29 5.63
C LEU A 28 30.51 -18.44 6.38
N VAL A 29 31.19 -19.58 6.24
CA VAL A 29 32.45 -19.87 6.94
C VAL A 29 33.66 -19.21 6.26
N LYS A 30 33.64 -19.08 4.92
CA LYS A 30 34.75 -18.52 4.13
C LYS A 30 34.71 -17.02 3.96
N ILE A 31 33.53 -16.41 4.06
CA ILE A 31 33.35 -14.97 3.86
C ILE A 31 33.82 -14.17 5.08
N ASP A 32 34.18 -12.91 4.87
CA ASP A 32 34.59 -12.01 5.93
C ASP A 32 33.44 -11.76 6.94
N ARG A 33 33.81 -11.54 8.20
CA ARG A 33 32.84 -11.40 9.31
C ARG A 33 31.78 -10.33 9.05
N GLU A 34 32.18 -9.22 8.43
CA GLU A 34 31.28 -8.09 8.12
C GLU A 34 30.20 -8.45 7.11
N ASP A 35 30.43 -9.46 6.25
CA ASP A 35 29.49 -9.85 5.20
C ASP A 35 28.66 -11.10 5.55
N ARG A 36 28.95 -11.77 6.68
CA ARG A 36 28.23 -12.98 7.11
C ARG A 36 26.75 -12.74 7.32
N LEU A 37 26.39 -11.61 7.94
CA LEU A 37 24.99 -11.26 8.17
C LEU A 37 24.23 -11.06 6.85
N LEU A 38 24.82 -10.35 5.90
CA LEU A 38 24.22 -10.13 4.58
C LEU A 38 24.11 -11.44 3.79
N THR A 39 25.09 -12.30 3.92
CA THR A 39 25.05 -13.64 3.32
C THR A 39 23.90 -14.46 3.89
N LEU A 40 23.68 -14.45 5.21
CA LEU A 40 22.53 -15.10 5.83
C LEU A 40 21.21 -14.51 5.34
N VAL A 41 21.10 -13.18 5.27
CA VAL A 41 19.92 -12.49 4.75
C VAL A 41 19.60 -12.94 3.32
N ASN A 42 20.61 -13.10 2.46
CA ASN A 42 20.44 -13.62 1.11
C ASN A 42 19.99 -15.10 1.08
N LEU A 43 20.49 -15.92 2.01
CA LEU A 43 20.09 -17.34 2.10
C LEU A 43 18.63 -17.55 2.54
N ILE A 44 18.04 -16.57 3.22
CA ILE A 44 16.61 -16.61 3.59
C ILE A 44 15.72 -15.82 2.63
N ASP A 45 16.28 -15.14 1.61
CA ASP A 45 15.54 -14.34 0.64
C ASP A 45 14.63 -15.21 -0.23
N PRO A 46 13.30 -15.09 -0.18
CA PRO A 46 12.38 -15.91 -0.96
C PRO A 46 12.46 -15.66 -2.48
N ASN A 47 13.12 -14.58 -2.91
CA ASN A 47 13.34 -14.27 -4.32
C ASN A 47 14.52 -15.06 -4.92
N GLN A 48 15.31 -15.73 -4.08
CA GLN A 48 16.45 -16.53 -4.52
C GLN A 48 16.04 -17.99 -4.75
N ASN A 49 16.52 -18.58 -5.84
CA ASN A 49 16.24 -19.99 -6.15
C ASN A 49 16.85 -20.96 -5.13
N ASN A 50 17.83 -20.52 -4.36
CA ASN A 50 18.54 -21.27 -3.34
C ASN A 50 18.18 -20.86 -1.91
N ALA A 51 17.03 -20.19 -1.72
CA ALA A 51 16.53 -19.84 -0.39
C ALA A 51 16.33 -21.08 0.49
N LEU A 52 16.88 -21.05 1.71
CA LEU A 52 16.84 -22.20 2.62
C LEU A 52 15.46 -22.41 3.24
N THR A 53 15.06 -23.65 3.34
CA THR A 53 13.86 -24.10 4.08
C THR A 53 14.11 -24.09 5.58
N LEU A 54 13.04 -24.26 6.39
CA LEU A 54 13.16 -24.39 7.86
C LEU A 54 14.09 -25.55 8.27
N GLU A 55 13.97 -26.70 7.60
CA GLU A 55 14.81 -27.88 7.87
C GLU A 55 16.28 -27.62 7.53
N GLN A 56 16.53 -26.96 6.39
CA GLN A 56 17.89 -26.59 5.97
C GLN A 56 18.51 -25.53 6.90
N LEU A 57 17.72 -24.57 7.39
CA LEU A 57 18.18 -23.62 8.41
C LEU A 57 18.56 -24.30 9.73
N GLN A 58 17.80 -25.32 10.15
CA GLN A 58 18.12 -26.10 11.33
C GLN A 58 19.43 -26.89 11.17
N GLN A 59 19.64 -27.48 9.98
CA GLN A 59 20.90 -28.17 9.65
C GLN A 59 22.08 -27.20 9.62
N LEU A 60 21.87 -26.01 8.98
CA LEU A 60 22.87 -24.95 8.94
C LEU A 60 23.28 -24.53 10.36
N ALA A 61 22.32 -24.28 11.25
CA ALA A 61 22.61 -23.87 12.63
C ALA A 61 23.46 -24.91 13.38
N LYS A 62 23.15 -26.20 13.27
CA LYS A 62 23.92 -27.29 13.89
C LYS A 62 25.37 -27.32 13.38
N HIS A 63 25.58 -27.19 12.08
CA HIS A 63 26.93 -27.17 11.50
C HIS A 63 27.72 -25.93 11.89
N LEU A 64 27.09 -24.74 11.85
CA LEU A 64 27.73 -23.50 12.28
C LEU A 64 28.16 -23.53 13.74
N GLN A 65 27.37 -24.15 14.63
CA GLN A 65 27.77 -24.37 16.04
C GLN A 65 29.03 -25.21 16.15
N THR A 66 29.12 -26.31 15.40
CA THR A 66 30.27 -27.19 15.38
C THR A 66 31.53 -26.46 14.88
N VAL A 67 31.41 -25.73 13.76
CA VAL A 67 32.51 -24.96 13.17
C VAL A 67 32.94 -23.82 14.10
N ALA A 68 31.99 -23.12 14.71
CA ALA A 68 32.24 -22.04 15.63
C ALA A 68 33.05 -22.51 16.87
N GLN A 69 32.67 -23.67 17.41
CA GLN A 69 33.44 -24.30 18.53
C GLN A 69 34.84 -24.68 18.10
N GLN A 70 35.02 -25.27 16.92
CA GLN A 70 36.35 -25.68 16.43
C GLN A 70 37.28 -24.52 16.14
N ARG A 71 36.74 -23.40 15.64
CA ARG A 71 37.53 -22.24 15.23
C ARG A 71 37.60 -21.12 16.26
N GLY A 72 36.76 -21.15 17.30
CA GLY A 72 36.67 -20.08 18.30
C GLY A 72 36.02 -18.81 17.74
N GLU A 73 35.09 -18.93 16.76
CA GLU A 73 34.48 -17.81 16.09
C GLU A 73 33.12 -17.45 16.71
N ALA A 74 33.10 -16.39 17.54
CA ALA A 74 31.94 -16.00 18.33
C ALA A 74 30.74 -15.54 17.46
N ASP A 75 30.96 -14.91 16.32
CA ASP A 75 29.92 -14.44 15.42
C ASP A 75 29.18 -15.60 14.72
N LEU A 76 29.89 -16.65 14.29
CA LEU A 76 29.26 -17.87 13.78
C LEU A 76 28.41 -18.56 14.85
N TRP A 77 28.90 -18.57 16.10
CA TRP A 77 28.11 -19.09 17.21
C TRP A 77 26.85 -18.27 17.45
N GLN A 78 26.92 -16.94 17.41
CA GLN A 78 25.75 -16.07 17.56
C GLN A 78 24.76 -16.22 16.41
N ILE A 79 25.20 -16.34 15.16
CA ILE A 79 24.33 -16.62 14.01
C ILE A 79 23.57 -17.94 14.21
N ALA A 80 24.30 -18.99 14.56
CA ALA A 80 23.69 -20.30 14.81
C ALA A 80 22.68 -20.28 15.97
N THR A 81 23.02 -19.56 17.05
CA THR A 81 22.14 -19.36 18.20
C THR A 81 20.87 -18.61 17.79
N GLY A 82 21.00 -17.52 17.03
CA GLY A 82 19.88 -16.73 16.54
C GLY A 82 18.97 -17.53 15.60
N ILE A 83 19.55 -18.38 14.73
CA ILE A 83 18.75 -19.28 13.89
C ILE A 83 17.92 -20.24 14.77
N ASN A 84 18.52 -20.89 15.74
CA ASN A 84 17.81 -21.81 16.63
C ASN A 84 16.73 -21.10 17.46
N LEU A 85 17.02 -19.93 17.99
CA LEU A 85 16.03 -19.10 18.70
C LEU A 85 14.87 -18.73 17.77
N GLY A 86 15.16 -18.25 16.56
CA GLY A 86 14.16 -17.87 15.58
C GLY A 86 13.23 -19.02 15.16
N LEU A 87 13.80 -20.21 14.94
CA LEU A 87 13.03 -21.42 14.60
C LEU A 87 12.11 -21.86 15.76
N ASN A 88 12.62 -21.81 17.01
CA ASN A 88 11.83 -22.15 18.19
C ASN A 88 10.71 -21.12 18.43
N THR A 89 11.03 -19.84 18.34
CA THR A 89 10.05 -18.75 18.49
C THR A 89 8.97 -18.83 17.41
N TRP A 90 9.36 -19.10 16.16
CA TRP A 90 8.41 -19.30 15.06
C TRP A 90 7.49 -20.52 15.30
N SER A 91 8.02 -21.64 15.77
CA SER A 91 7.22 -22.83 16.10
C SER A 91 6.13 -22.52 17.11
N ASN A 92 6.41 -21.67 18.11
CA ASN A 92 5.45 -21.25 19.12
C ASN A 92 4.40 -20.27 18.57
N LEU A 93 4.80 -19.36 17.66
CA LEU A 93 3.94 -18.33 17.10
C LEU A 93 3.03 -18.83 15.97
N SER A 94 3.48 -19.82 15.22
CA SER A 94 2.83 -20.26 13.98
C SER A 94 1.36 -20.67 14.16
N ASN A 95 1.01 -21.24 15.31
CA ASN A 95 -0.35 -21.65 15.64
C ASN A 95 -1.30 -20.46 15.91
N ASP A 96 -0.76 -19.35 16.39
CA ASP A 96 -1.52 -18.14 16.75
C ASP A 96 -1.37 -17.03 15.69
N LEU A 97 -0.75 -17.33 14.54
CA LEU A 97 -0.40 -16.35 13.52
C LEU A 97 -1.59 -15.51 13.04
N THR A 98 -2.74 -16.14 12.90
CA THR A 98 -3.96 -15.53 12.35
C THR A 98 -5.08 -15.34 13.37
N SER A 99 -4.82 -15.58 14.66
CA SER A 99 -5.83 -15.50 15.73
C SER A 99 -6.47 -14.10 15.83
N TRP A 100 -5.69 -13.05 15.59
CA TRP A 100 -6.15 -11.66 15.59
C TRP A 100 -7.22 -11.35 14.52
N LEU A 101 -7.36 -12.18 13.48
CA LEU A 101 -8.38 -11.99 12.44
C LEU A 101 -9.81 -12.22 12.95
N TYR A 102 -9.96 -12.85 14.10
CA TYR A 102 -11.24 -13.07 14.75
C TYR A 102 -11.63 -11.95 15.71
N GLU A 103 -10.73 -11.01 15.99
CA GLU A 103 -11.00 -9.80 16.75
C GLU A 103 -11.85 -8.80 15.96
N GLN A 104 -12.57 -7.91 16.66
CA GLN A 104 -13.50 -6.97 16.01
C GLN A 104 -12.77 -5.93 15.13
N ASN A 105 -11.54 -5.55 15.49
CA ASN A 105 -10.77 -4.50 14.82
C ASN A 105 -9.52 -5.08 14.14
N ARG A 106 -9.64 -5.43 12.85
CA ARG A 106 -8.63 -6.15 12.07
C ARG A 106 -7.76 -5.19 11.28
N ASN A 107 -6.61 -4.84 11.80
CA ASN A 107 -5.63 -4.06 11.04
C ASN A 107 -4.19 -4.50 11.35
N LEU A 108 -3.37 -4.63 10.33
CA LEU A 108 -1.94 -4.92 10.44
C LEU A 108 -1.10 -3.63 10.35
N GLY A 109 -1.58 -2.63 9.61
CA GLY A 109 -0.89 -1.35 9.39
C GLY A 109 -0.99 -0.38 10.56
N PHE A 110 -0.42 0.80 10.39
CA PHE A 110 -0.41 1.87 11.38
C PHE A 110 -1.45 2.94 11.01
N THR A 111 -2.44 3.13 11.89
CA THR A 111 -3.53 4.10 11.71
C THR A 111 -3.74 4.89 12.98
N ASN A 112 -4.37 6.05 12.89
CA ASN A 112 -4.69 6.89 14.05
C ASN A 112 -5.83 6.34 14.93
N ASP A 113 -6.43 5.22 14.55
CA ASP A 113 -7.55 4.62 15.26
C ASP A 113 -7.03 3.81 16.47
N ASN A 114 -7.12 4.39 17.67
CA ASN A 114 -6.61 3.81 18.91
C ASN A 114 -7.39 2.57 19.39
N GLU A 115 -8.56 2.28 18.82
CA GLU A 115 -9.37 1.11 19.20
C GLU A 115 -8.98 -0.18 18.45
N ARG A 116 -8.05 -0.11 17.51
CA ARG A 116 -7.66 -1.26 16.69
C ARG A 116 -6.55 -2.07 17.37
N VAL A 117 -6.90 -3.25 17.85
CA VAL A 117 -5.93 -4.22 18.36
C VAL A 117 -5.10 -4.74 17.18
N ALA A 118 -3.86 -4.27 17.08
CA ALA A 118 -2.91 -4.82 16.13
C ALA A 118 -2.43 -6.21 16.60
N PRO A 119 -2.02 -7.10 15.69
CA PRO A 119 -1.55 -8.44 16.06
C PRO A 119 -0.29 -8.43 16.93
N TRP A 120 0.41 -7.30 16.99
CA TRP A 120 1.68 -7.12 17.68
C TRP A 120 1.64 -7.49 19.16
N GLN A 121 0.58 -7.07 19.89
CA GLN A 121 0.41 -7.38 21.30
C GLN A 121 0.15 -8.87 21.53
N ILE A 122 -0.65 -9.50 20.66
CA ILE A 122 -0.92 -10.94 20.73
C ILE A 122 0.38 -11.71 20.52
N TRP A 123 1.14 -11.37 19.49
CA TRP A 123 2.42 -12.04 19.21
C TRP A 123 3.46 -11.78 20.30
N ALA A 124 3.55 -10.55 20.85
CA ALA A 124 4.44 -10.23 21.96
C ALA A 124 4.17 -11.09 23.20
N SER A 125 2.90 -11.42 23.47
CA SER A 125 2.52 -12.28 24.61
C SER A 125 3.00 -13.74 24.47
N LYS A 126 3.29 -14.19 23.26
CA LYS A 126 3.72 -15.56 22.93
C LYS A 126 5.26 -15.70 22.80
N VAL A 127 5.97 -14.60 22.83
CA VAL A 127 7.44 -14.59 22.72
C VAL A 127 8.06 -14.47 24.10
N ASN A 128 9.12 -15.26 24.35
CA ASN A 128 9.92 -15.16 25.57
C ASN A 128 10.57 -13.78 25.68
N PRO A 129 10.92 -13.31 26.92
CA PRO A 129 11.65 -12.06 27.08
C PRO A 129 12.92 -12.04 26.24
N SER A 130 12.92 -11.22 25.19
CA SER A 130 13.98 -11.09 24.19
C SER A 130 13.94 -9.71 23.55
N TRP A 131 14.92 -9.39 22.70
CA TRP A 131 14.88 -8.17 21.90
C TRP A 131 13.68 -8.16 20.95
N LEU A 132 13.36 -9.30 20.32
CA LEU A 132 12.18 -9.45 19.46
C LEU A 132 10.89 -9.08 20.21
N LYS A 133 10.74 -9.49 21.47
CA LYS A 133 9.57 -9.11 22.28
C LYS A 133 9.48 -7.59 22.45
N ARG A 134 10.59 -6.92 22.75
CA ARG A 134 10.65 -5.44 22.85
C ARG A 134 10.25 -4.77 21.53
N VAL A 135 10.67 -5.32 20.38
CA VAL A 135 10.25 -4.82 19.07
C VAL A 135 8.73 -4.96 18.89
N LEU A 136 8.15 -6.12 19.18
CA LEU A 136 6.72 -6.35 19.07
C LEU A 136 5.90 -5.45 20.02
N GLU A 137 6.39 -5.23 21.25
CA GLU A 137 5.77 -4.31 22.21
C GLU A 137 5.85 -2.85 21.76
N SER A 138 6.99 -2.43 21.17
CA SER A 138 7.13 -1.09 20.59
C SER A 138 6.16 -0.89 19.43
N LEU A 139 5.97 -1.89 18.58
CA LEU A 139 4.96 -1.87 17.50
C LEU A 139 3.54 -1.80 18.05
N ALA A 140 3.22 -2.58 19.09
CA ALA A 140 1.91 -2.55 19.74
C ALA A 140 1.58 -1.19 20.37
N ASN A 141 2.59 -0.53 20.95
CA ASN A 141 2.45 0.77 21.61
C ASN A 141 2.77 1.95 20.67
N GLN A 142 3.05 1.70 19.39
CA GLN A 142 3.41 2.70 18.38
C GLN A 142 4.60 3.58 18.82
N GLN A 143 5.60 2.97 19.46
CA GLN A 143 6.79 3.65 19.96
C GLN A 143 7.94 3.54 18.96
N ALA A 144 8.81 4.57 18.94
CA ALA A 144 10.04 4.55 18.15
C ALA A 144 11.01 3.47 18.65
N PHE A 145 11.79 2.90 17.73
CA PHE A 145 12.77 1.85 18.05
C PHE A 145 14.07 2.33 18.69
N ASP A 146 14.26 3.64 18.80
CA ASP A 146 15.53 4.24 19.24
C ASP A 146 16.00 3.74 20.61
N SER A 147 15.07 3.53 21.54
CA SER A 147 15.38 3.04 22.88
C SER A 147 15.82 1.58 22.94
N ILE A 148 15.46 0.78 21.95
CA ILE A 148 15.71 -0.67 21.94
C ILE A 148 16.90 -1.10 21.08
N THR A 149 17.49 -0.19 20.29
CA THR A 149 18.58 -0.52 19.35
C THR A 149 19.97 -0.55 19.98
N GLN A 150 20.13 -0.16 21.25
CA GLN A 150 21.43 -0.05 21.91
C GLN A 150 21.95 -1.38 22.47
N ASP A 151 21.08 -2.23 23.02
CA ASP A 151 21.45 -3.50 23.69
C ASP A 151 21.00 -4.71 22.86
N LEU A 152 21.61 -4.91 21.72
CA LEU A 152 21.27 -5.96 20.77
C LEU A 152 22.51 -6.82 20.48
N THR A 153 22.32 -8.14 20.55
CA THR A 153 23.33 -9.10 20.08
C THR A 153 23.06 -9.51 18.62
N LEU A 154 24.05 -10.08 17.95
CA LEU A 154 23.86 -10.63 16.61
C LEU A 154 22.81 -11.78 16.60
N ALA A 155 22.76 -12.57 17.67
CA ALA A 155 21.75 -13.63 17.82
C ALA A 155 20.33 -13.08 17.90
N ASP A 156 20.10 -11.98 18.62
CA ASP A 156 18.79 -11.33 18.72
C ASP A 156 18.33 -10.77 17.36
N TRP A 157 19.26 -10.16 16.62
CA TRP A 157 18.95 -9.65 15.28
C TRP A 157 18.55 -10.78 14.33
N VAL A 158 19.31 -11.90 14.33
CA VAL A 158 19.04 -13.07 13.50
C VAL A 158 17.72 -13.74 13.89
N GLU A 159 17.42 -13.87 15.20
CA GLU A 159 16.11 -14.33 15.67
C GLU A 159 14.98 -13.50 15.06
N THR A 160 15.08 -12.19 15.16
CA THR A 160 14.05 -11.28 14.66
C THR A 160 13.90 -11.37 13.15
N ALA A 161 15.01 -11.46 12.40
CA ALA A 161 14.98 -11.58 10.96
C ALA A 161 14.24 -12.85 10.51
N ILE A 162 14.53 -13.98 11.13
CA ILE A 162 13.86 -15.25 10.83
C ILE A 162 12.39 -15.20 11.20
N VAL A 163 12.05 -14.76 12.41
CA VAL A 163 10.66 -14.72 12.87
C VAL A 163 9.82 -13.79 12.00
N PHE A 164 10.29 -12.57 11.71
CA PHE A 164 9.56 -11.63 10.86
C PHE A 164 9.40 -12.13 9.43
N GLN A 165 10.44 -12.76 8.87
CA GLN A 165 10.36 -13.38 7.54
C GLN A 165 9.27 -14.46 7.49
N TYR A 166 9.19 -15.32 8.51
CA TYR A 166 8.20 -16.39 8.53
C TYR A 166 6.80 -15.90 8.91
N ILE A 167 6.64 -14.91 9.77
CA ILE A 167 5.35 -14.25 10.04
C ILE A 167 4.82 -13.65 8.73
N GLN A 168 5.62 -12.83 8.06
CA GLN A 168 5.24 -12.16 6.82
C GLN A 168 4.83 -13.16 5.73
N ARG A 169 5.66 -14.20 5.49
CA ARG A 169 5.35 -15.24 4.50
C ARG A 169 4.14 -16.07 4.88
N GLY A 170 3.99 -16.43 6.15
CA GLY A 170 2.86 -17.19 6.66
C GLY A 170 1.53 -16.45 6.48
N LEU A 171 1.52 -15.14 6.79
CA LEU A 171 0.35 -14.28 6.58
C LEU A 171 -0.02 -14.17 5.09
N ILE A 172 0.97 -13.91 4.23
CA ILE A 172 0.74 -13.80 2.78
C ILE A 172 0.19 -15.11 2.22
N ASN A 173 0.82 -16.23 2.54
CA ASN A 173 0.35 -17.53 2.09
C ASN A 173 -1.08 -17.82 2.56
N PHE A 174 -1.41 -17.45 3.80
CA PHE A 174 -2.75 -17.61 4.34
C PHE A 174 -3.78 -16.73 3.61
N PHE A 175 -3.43 -15.48 3.30
CA PHE A 175 -4.33 -14.56 2.61
C PHE A 175 -4.49 -14.90 1.12
N ASP A 176 -3.41 -15.27 0.45
CA ASP A 176 -3.41 -15.63 -0.97
C ASP A 176 -4.21 -16.94 -1.25
N GLN A 177 -4.31 -17.85 -0.25
CA GLN A 177 -5.09 -19.08 -0.36
C GLN A 177 -6.59 -18.92 -0.08
N ARG A 178 -7.06 -17.75 0.38
CA ARG A 178 -8.47 -17.53 0.69
C ARG A 178 -9.31 -17.23 -0.55
N ILE A 179 -9.78 -18.27 -1.22
CA ILE A 179 -10.59 -18.25 -2.45
C ILE A 179 -11.93 -17.49 -2.28
N TYR A 180 -12.54 -17.48 -1.08
CA TYR A 180 -13.87 -16.87 -0.85
C TYR A 180 -13.90 -15.34 -0.81
N SER A 181 -12.75 -14.68 -0.79
CA SER A 181 -12.65 -13.23 -0.90
C SER A 181 -11.28 -12.82 -1.44
N GLU A 182 -10.99 -13.19 -2.68
CA GLU A 182 -9.72 -12.88 -3.36
C GLU A 182 -9.29 -11.41 -3.17
N LYS A 183 -10.26 -10.50 -3.20
CA LYS A 183 -10.00 -9.06 -3.02
C LYS A 183 -9.64 -8.68 -1.59
N LEU A 184 -10.26 -9.29 -0.57
CA LEU A 184 -9.89 -9.04 0.83
C LEU A 184 -8.54 -9.66 1.14
N GLY A 185 -8.26 -10.85 0.61
CA GLY A 185 -6.97 -11.52 0.71
C GLY A 185 -5.85 -10.66 0.14
N ALA A 186 -6.00 -10.17 -1.09
CA ALA A 186 -5.03 -9.30 -1.75
C ALA A 186 -4.74 -8.02 -0.95
N LYS A 187 -5.76 -7.37 -0.35
CA LYS A 187 -5.55 -6.19 0.49
C LYS A 187 -4.74 -6.49 1.75
N LEU A 188 -5.05 -7.59 2.42
CA LEU A 188 -4.30 -8.00 3.61
C LEU A 188 -2.88 -8.41 3.25
N SER A 189 -2.67 -9.06 2.10
CA SER A 189 -1.32 -9.34 1.58
C SER A 189 -0.56 -8.05 1.27
N ILE A 190 -1.17 -7.08 0.57
CA ILE A 190 -0.57 -5.76 0.30
C ILE A 190 -0.21 -5.05 1.62
N SER A 191 -1.14 -5.02 2.58
CA SER A 191 -0.90 -4.43 3.89
C SER A 191 0.26 -5.13 4.62
N THR A 192 0.35 -6.45 4.53
CA THR A 192 1.45 -7.22 5.12
C THR A 192 2.79 -6.84 4.51
N PHE A 193 2.90 -6.81 3.19
CA PHE A 193 4.14 -6.41 2.51
C PHE A 193 4.60 -5.01 2.93
N LEU A 194 3.70 -4.04 2.86
CA LEU A 194 4.01 -2.64 3.16
C LEU A 194 4.37 -2.42 4.63
N THR A 195 3.65 -3.06 5.56
CA THR A 195 3.91 -2.93 7.00
C THR A 195 5.27 -3.51 7.37
N PHE A 196 5.61 -4.71 6.91
CA PHE A 196 6.92 -5.31 7.21
C PHE A 196 8.07 -4.56 6.51
N ALA A 197 7.88 -4.07 5.28
CA ALA A 197 8.88 -3.22 4.63
C ALA A 197 9.11 -1.92 5.40
N LEU A 198 8.06 -1.29 5.92
CA LEU A 198 8.17 -0.09 6.76
C LEU A 198 8.91 -0.38 8.08
N ILE A 199 8.57 -1.47 8.78
CA ILE A 199 9.23 -1.85 10.03
C ILE A 199 10.74 -2.00 9.81
N TRP A 200 11.16 -2.71 8.77
CA TRP A 200 12.58 -2.86 8.45
C TRP A 200 13.25 -1.54 8.06
N SER A 201 12.54 -0.64 7.37
CA SER A 201 13.06 0.70 7.04
C SER A 201 13.21 1.58 8.29
N LEU A 202 12.28 1.51 9.23
CA LEU A 202 12.37 2.19 10.52
C LEU A 202 13.56 1.68 11.35
N LEU A 203 13.72 0.36 11.43
CA LEU A 203 14.88 -0.26 12.10
C LEU A 203 16.20 0.14 11.43
N THR A 204 16.24 0.19 10.09
CA THR A 204 17.43 0.68 9.34
C THR A 204 17.84 2.06 9.85
N ASN A 205 16.87 2.99 9.89
CA ASN A 205 17.12 4.37 10.32
C ASN A 205 17.55 4.45 11.80
N SER A 206 16.89 3.73 12.70
CA SER A 206 17.25 3.73 14.12
C SER A 206 18.65 3.14 14.35
N PHE A 207 19.04 2.07 13.64
CA PHE A 207 20.41 1.54 13.73
C PHE A 207 21.46 2.48 13.15
N GLU A 208 21.13 3.22 12.10
CA GLU A 208 22.07 4.15 11.49
C GLU A 208 22.27 5.41 12.32
N GLN A 209 21.19 6.01 12.80
CA GLN A 209 21.23 7.31 13.49
C GLN A 209 21.55 7.20 14.98
N VAL A 210 20.99 6.23 15.69
CA VAL A 210 21.06 6.12 17.15
C VAL A 210 22.22 5.25 17.59
N SER A 211 22.23 3.98 17.18
CA SER A 211 23.29 3.05 17.60
C SER A 211 24.54 3.08 16.73
N LYS A 212 24.48 3.75 15.57
CA LYS A 212 25.55 3.81 14.55
C LYS A 212 26.10 2.42 14.16
N ASN A 213 25.23 1.42 14.20
CA ASN A 213 25.58 0.05 13.85
C ASN A 213 25.30 -0.20 12.36
N SER A 214 26.33 0.01 11.54
CA SER A 214 26.22 -0.14 10.08
C SER A 214 25.91 -1.57 9.63
N LEU A 215 26.31 -2.60 10.38
CA LEU A 215 26.03 -3.99 10.05
C LEU A 215 24.53 -4.31 10.14
N TYR A 216 23.90 -3.94 11.27
CA TYR A 216 22.46 -4.17 11.45
C TYR A 216 21.62 -3.27 10.57
N SER A 217 22.03 -2.01 10.37
CA SER A 217 21.38 -1.11 9.42
C SER A 217 21.35 -1.70 7.99
N ARG A 218 22.51 -2.18 7.48
CA ARG A 218 22.60 -2.84 6.17
C ARG A 218 21.73 -4.11 6.09
N GLY A 219 21.70 -4.92 7.16
CA GLY A 219 20.84 -6.11 7.23
C GLY A 219 19.35 -5.75 7.13
N CYS A 220 18.89 -4.78 7.91
CA CYS A 220 17.51 -4.29 7.88
C CYS A 220 17.12 -3.71 6.50
N PHE A 221 18.03 -2.94 5.89
CA PHE A 221 17.87 -2.41 4.55
C PHE A 221 17.66 -3.51 3.50
N GLN A 222 18.47 -4.57 3.54
CA GLN A 222 18.31 -5.71 2.63
C GLN A 222 16.98 -6.45 2.86
N MET A 223 16.54 -6.62 4.11
CA MET A 223 15.24 -7.21 4.42
C MET A 223 14.09 -6.38 3.85
N ALA A 224 14.14 -5.05 3.96
CA ALA A 224 13.14 -4.17 3.35
C ALA A 224 13.11 -4.31 1.83
N LEU A 225 14.27 -4.34 1.16
CA LEU A 225 14.38 -4.51 -0.29
C LEU A 225 13.83 -5.86 -0.77
N GLN A 226 14.13 -6.96 -0.06
CA GLN A 226 13.62 -8.29 -0.40
C GLN A 226 12.10 -8.31 -0.38
N ILE A 227 11.49 -7.72 0.65
CA ILE A 227 10.04 -7.62 0.79
C ILE A 227 9.43 -6.80 -0.34
N LEU A 228 9.97 -5.61 -0.63
CA LEU A 228 9.49 -4.74 -1.69
C LEU A 228 9.63 -5.40 -3.08
N ARG A 229 10.72 -6.13 -3.32
CA ARG A 229 10.92 -6.90 -4.57
C ARG A 229 9.87 -7.99 -4.71
N THR A 230 9.66 -8.82 -3.68
CA THR A 230 8.62 -9.86 -3.68
C THR A 230 7.24 -9.26 -3.93
N PHE A 231 6.94 -8.12 -3.30
CA PHE A 231 5.67 -7.42 -3.48
C PHE A 231 5.47 -6.92 -4.91
N ALA A 232 6.48 -6.28 -5.49
CA ALA A 232 6.40 -5.73 -6.84
C ALA A 232 6.18 -6.80 -7.94
N GLN A 233 6.53 -8.07 -7.67
CA GLN A 233 6.37 -9.19 -8.57
C GLN A 233 4.98 -9.86 -8.48
N ARG A 234 4.12 -9.46 -7.53
CA ARG A 234 2.79 -10.06 -7.38
C ARG A 234 1.82 -9.60 -8.47
N ASP A 235 1.00 -10.53 -8.97
CA ASP A 235 -0.02 -10.24 -10.00
C ASP A 235 -1.04 -9.19 -9.52
N TYR A 236 -1.32 -9.16 -8.22
CA TYR A 236 -2.20 -8.18 -7.60
C TYR A 236 -1.49 -6.88 -7.19
N PHE A 237 -0.28 -6.63 -7.66
CA PHE A 237 0.42 -5.37 -7.37
C PHE A 237 -0.40 -4.16 -7.87
N PRO A 238 -0.72 -3.18 -7.01
CA PRO A 238 -1.69 -2.14 -7.34
C PRO A 238 -1.04 -0.99 -8.14
N LEU A 239 -0.84 -1.18 -9.45
CA LEU A 239 -0.30 -0.14 -10.34
C LEU A 239 -1.14 1.15 -10.37
N TYR A 240 -2.41 1.07 -10.01
CA TYR A 240 -3.35 2.22 -9.94
C TYR A 240 -3.80 2.55 -8.52
N GLY A 241 -3.17 1.97 -7.50
CA GLY A 241 -3.50 2.15 -6.09
C GLY A 241 -2.43 2.90 -5.30
N GLY A 242 -2.72 3.12 -4.01
CA GLY A 242 -1.83 3.74 -3.03
C GLY A 242 -1.69 2.90 -1.76
N ILE A 243 -0.94 3.42 -0.80
CA ILE A 243 -0.67 2.74 0.48
C ILE A 243 -1.72 3.02 1.56
N PHE A 244 -2.84 3.68 1.22
CA PHE A 244 -3.87 4.16 2.16
C PHE A 244 -4.60 3.05 2.91
N ALA A 245 -4.61 1.82 2.39
CA ALA A 245 -5.21 0.68 3.08
C ALA A 245 -4.41 0.24 4.31
N SER A 246 -3.13 0.60 4.37
CA SER A 246 -2.19 0.18 5.42
C SER A 246 -1.82 1.31 6.38
N PHE A 247 -1.89 2.56 5.91
CA PHE A 247 -1.42 3.72 6.67
C PHE A 247 -2.40 4.88 6.54
N SER A 248 -2.68 5.57 7.64
CA SER A 248 -3.51 6.77 7.68
C SER A 248 -2.91 7.85 8.59
N GLY A 249 -3.45 9.05 8.53
CA GLY A 249 -3.03 10.17 9.36
C GLY A 249 -1.54 10.52 9.20
N SER A 250 -0.85 10.72 10.32
CA SER A 250 0.60 11.04 10.35
C SER A 250 1.48 9.91 9.83
N TYR A 251 1.06 8.65 10.03
CA TYR A 251 1.79 7.45 9.59
C TYR A 251 1.90 7.34 8.08
N LEU A 252 0.95 7.89 7.32
CA LEU A 252 1.01 7.86 5.86
C LEU A 252 2.21 8.63 5.31
N LYS A 253 2.47 9.83 5.86
CA LYS A 253 3.64 10.63 5.46
C LYS A 253 4.93 9.92 5.79
N GLU A 254 5.03 9.47 7.03
CA GLU A 254 6.21 8.77 7.54
C GLU A 254 6.49 7.50 6.73
N ALA A 255 5.46 6.69 6.44
CA ALA A 255 5.59 5.50 5.61
C ALA A 255 6.10 5.82 4.19
N LEU A 256 5.62 6.89 3.55
CA LEU A 256 6.11 7.31 2.23
C LEU A 256 7.58 7.71 2.26
N ASP A 257 7.98 8.49 3.28
CA ASP A 257 9.36 8.92 3.44
C ASP A 257 10.27 7.69 3.63
N TYR A 258 9.96 6.79 4.56
CA TYR A 258 10.77 5.60 4.84
C TYR A 258 10.78 4.56 3.72
N LEU A 259 9.65 4.31 3.05
CA LEU A 259 9.62 3.37 1.92
C LEU A 259 10.36 3.91 0.69
N SER A 260 10.54 5.23 0.56
CA SER A 260 11.29 5.84 -0.53
C SER A 260 12.80 5.74 -0.36
N ILE A 261 13.31 5.71 0.88
CA ILE A 261 14.75 5.71 1.18
C ILE A 261 15.48 4.53 0.52
N PRO A 262 15.03 3.26 0.67
CA PRO A 262 15.70 2.12 0.04
C PRO A 262 15.83 2.25 -1.48
N LEU A 263 14.86 2.87 -2.13
CA LEU A 263 14.81 2.97 -3.59
C LEU A 263 15.86 3.91 -4.17
N ARG A 264 16.42 4.82 -3.37
CA ARG A 264 17.48 5.75 -3.83
C ARG A 264 18.80 5.03 -4.08
N TYR A 265 19.04 3.91 -3.42
CA TYR A 265 20.31 3.18 -3.42
C TYR A 265 20.32 1.94 -4.31
N VAL A 266 19.20 1.64 -4.98
CA VAL A 266 19.10 0.47 -5.86
C VAL A 266 19.07 0.87 -7.34
N GLU A 267 19.56 -0.03 -8.18
CA GLU A 267 19.54 0.14 -9.63
C GLU A 267 18.11 0.20 -10.20
N GLY A 268 17.97 0.67 -11.43
CA GLY A 268 16.70 0.80 -12.13
C GLY A 268 16.16 -0.55 -12.60
N THR A 269 15.46 -1.26 -11.72
CA THR A 269 14.77 -2.52 -12.04
C THR A 269 13.26 -2.31 -12.22
N GLY A 270 12.58 -3.25 -12.87
CA GLY A 270 11.13 -3.21 -13.05
C GLY A 270 10.38 -3.12 -11.69
N GLU A 271 10.87 -3.83 -10.69
CA GLU A 271 10.31 -3.77 -9.34
C GLU A 271 10.44 -2.37 -8.72
N LYS A 272 11.59 -1.72 -8.90
CA LYS A 272 11.77 -0.32 -8.46
C LYS A 272 10.76 0.59 -9.14
N ALA A 273 10.56 0.46 -10.45
CA ALA A 273 9.60 1.27 -11.19
C ALA A 273 8.17 1.10 -10.62
N ARG A 274 7.75 -0.12 -10.33
CA ARG A 274 6.44 -0.42 -9.76
C ARG A 274 6.28 0.20 -8.36
N ILE A 275 7.26 0.06 -7.47
CA ILE A 275 7.20 0.67 -6.13
C ILE A 275 7.20 2.20 -6.21
N LEU A 276 8.00 2.80 -7.09
CA LEU A 276 7.96 4.25 -7.35
C LEU A 276 6.59 4.71 -7.82
N THR A 277 5.90 3.92 -8.66
CA THR A 277 4.53 4.22 -9.12
C THR A 277 3.55 4.30 -7.95
N LEU A 278 3.63 3.34 -7.02
CA LEU A 278 2.79 3.30 -5.81
C LEU A 278 3.04 4.51 -4.89
N ILE A 279 4.31 4.87 -4.65
CA ILE A 279 4.72 6.03 -3.85
C ILE A 279 4.26 7.32 -4.53
N ALA A 280 4.48 7.45 -5.84
CA ALA A 280 4.09 8.62 -6.61
C ALA A 280 2.58 8.86 -6.59
N TYR A 281 1.78 7.80 -6.75
CA TYR A 281 0.34 7.88 -6.62
C TYR A 281 -0.07 8.42 -5.25
N SER A 282 0.53 7.91 -4.19
CA SER A 282 0.23 8.32 -2.82
C SER A 282 0.62 9.79 -2.54
N ASN A 283 1.79 10.24 -3.03
CA ASN A 283 2.21 11.63 -2.95
C ASN A 283 1.27 12.58 -3.72
N ARG A 284 0.80 12.18 -4.92
CA ARG A 284 -0.19 12.94 -5.67
C ARG A 284 -1.47 13.17 -4.88
N ILE A 285 -2.00 12.14 -4.25
CA ILE A 285 -3.24 12.25 -3.44
C ILE A 285 -3.04 13.23 -2.28
N ARG A 286 -1.86 13.22 -1.64
CA ARG A 286 -1.52 14.15 -0.56
C ARG A 286 -1.18 15.58 -1.04
N GLY A 287 -1.15 15.82 -2.34
CA GLY A 287 -0.84 17.13 -2.92
C GLY A 287 0.65 17.44 -3.05
N ASP A 288 1.54 16.47 -2.77
CA ASP A 288 2.96 16.63 -3.06
C ASP A 288 3.23 16.31 -4.55
N TYR A 289 2.79 17.26 -5.38
CA TYR A 289 2.86 17.14 -6.83
C TYR A 289 4.28 17.10 -7.39
N PRO A 290 5.26 17.86 -6.85
CA PRO A 290 6.65 17.78 -7.29
C PRO A 290 7.22 16.37 -7.11
N GLN A 291 7.10 15.80 -5.91
CA GLN A 291 7.61 14.48 -5.60
C GLN A 291 6.86 13.38 -6.39
N ALA A 292 5.55 13.53 -6.54
CA ALA A 292 4.75 12.61 -7.37
C ALA A 292 5.22 12.61 -8.82
N ARG A 293 5.48 13.79 -9.39
CA ARG A 293 5.97 13.94 -10.78
C ARG A 293 7.33 13.29 -10.95
N GLU A 294 8.27 13.58 -10.06
CA GLU A 294 9.62 13.02 -10.11
C GLU A 294 9.59 11.50 -10.06
N CYS A 295 8.88 10.91 -9.10
CA CYS A 295 8.77 9.46 -8.98
C CYS A 295 8.08 8.80 -10.20
N HIS A 296 6.99 9.41 -10.72
CA HIS A 296 6.33 8.88 -11.93
C HIS A 296 7.22 8.98 -13.18
N GLN A 297 7.99 10.06 -13.34
CA GLN A 297 8.91 10.19 -14.46
C GLN A 297 10.05 9.18 -14.38
N GLN A 298 10.65 9.00 -13.20
CA GLN A 298 11.68 7.98 -12.98
C GLN A 298 11.12 6.56 -13.21
N ALA A 299 9.92 6.26 -12.70
CA ALA A 299 9.27 4.98 -12.93
C ALA A 299 8.99 4.73 -14.42
N LEU A 300 8.53 5.74 -15.14
CA LEU A 300 8.26 5.69 -16.57
C LEU A 300 9.53 5.38 -17.39
N GLU A 301 10.64 6.03 -17.06
CA GLU A 301 11.92 5.82 -17.73
C GLU A 301 12.44 4.39 -17.48
N ILE A 302 12.43 3.94 -16.22
CA ILE A 302 12.85 2.58 -15.88
C ILE A 302 11.94 1.55 -16.55
N ALA A 303 10.61 1.74 -16.52
CA ALA A 303 9.66 0.81 -17.11
C ALA A 303 9.91 0.63 -18.62
N ARG A 304 10.26 1.70 -19.35
CA ARG A 304 10.67 1.64 -20.76
C ARG A 304 11.96 0.86 -20.97
N GLN A 305 12.99 1.12 -20.16
CA GLN A 305 14.27 0.41 -20.23
C GLN A 305 14.10 -1.08 -19.93
N GLN A 306 13.22 -1.42 -18.99
CA GLN A 306 12.94 -2.81 -18.59
C GLN A 306 11.83 -3.49 -19.40
N GLN A 307 11.23 -2.77 -20.37
CA GLN A 307 10.13 -3.26 -21.21
C GLN A 307 8.88 -3.71 -20.40
N ASP A 308 8.66 -3.12 -19.22
CA ASP A 308 7.44 -3.31 -18.43
C ASP A 308 6.33 -2.39 -18.97
N SER A 309 5.66 -2.84 -20.03
CA SER A 309 4.61 -2.07 -20.69
C SER A 309 3.43 -1.74 -19.76
N ALA A 310 3.10 -2.61 -18.80
CA ALA A 310 2.03 -2.37 -17.85
C ALA A 310 2.36 -1.20 -16.91
N CYS A 311 3.59 -1.16 -16.39
CA CYS A 311 4.09 -0.06 -15.57
C CYS A 311 4.25 1.23 -16.38
N GLU A 312 4.70 1.17 -17.64
CA GLU A 312 4.77 2.33 -18.54
C GLU A 312 3.38 2.95 -18.73
N ILE A 313 2.38 2.16 -19.12
CA ILE A 313 0.99 2.61 -19.33
C ILE A 313 0.43 3.22 -18.05
N ALA A 314 0.66 2.60 -16.89
CA ALA A 314 0.20 3.12 -15.61
C ALA A 314 0.79 4.51 -15.32
N ASN A 315 2.10 4.71 -15.51
CA ASN A 315 2.75 5.99 -15.26
C ASN A 315 2.32 7.08 -16.25
N LEU A 316 2.07 6.75 -17.53
CA LEU A 316 1.46 7.68 -18.47
C LEU A 316 0.06 8.15 -17.99
N ASN A 317 -0.76 7.22 -17.52
CA ASN A 317 -2.08 7.52 -16.95
C ASN A 317 -2.00 8.40 -15.70
N HIS A 318 -1.07 8.12 -14.80
CA HIS A 318 -0.88 8.91 -13.58
C HIS A 318 -0.34 10.31 -13.86
N LEU A 319 0.62 10.44 -14.78
CA LEU A 319 1.14 11.73 -15.21
C LEU A 319 0.07 12.56 -15.94
N SER A 320 -0.80 11.92 -16.72
CA SER A 320 -1.97 12.59 -17.29
C SER A 320 -2.87 13.18 -16.19
N ARG A 321 -3.25 12.37 -15.20
CA ARG A 321 -4.10 12.83 -14.09
C ARG A 321 -3.44 13.93 -13.28
N LEU A 322 -2.13 13.84 -13.03
CA LEU A 322 -1.35 14.86 -12.33
C LEU A 322 -1.34 16.18 -13.10
N ASN A 323 -1.14 16.14 -14.42
CA ASN A 323 -1.19 17.35 -15.26
C ASN A 323 -2.60 17.97 -15.27
N ALA A 324 -3.66 17.15 -15.33
CA ALA A 324 -5.03 17.64 -15.28
C ALA A 324 -5.35 18.36 -13.96
N ILE A 325 -4.89 17.81 -12.81
CA ILE A 325 -5.03 18.47 -11.49
C ILE A 325 -4.29 19.82 -11.45
N GLN A 326 -3.13 19.90 -12.09
CA GLN A 326 -2.34 21.13 -12.21
C GLN A 326 -2.83 22.07 -13.35
N LYS A 327 -3.99 21.77 -13.95
CA LYS A 327 -4.60 22.52 -15.05
C LYS A 327 -3.79 22.59 -16.34
N ASN A 328 -2.84 21.65 -16.53
CA ASN A 328 -2.07 21.48 -17.76
C ASN A 328 -2.81 20.51 -18.68
N TYR A 329 -4.01 20.87 -19.12
CA TYR A 329 -4.92 19.93 -19.79
C TYR A 329 -4.42 19.43 -21.13
N THR A 330 -3.76 20.25 -21.92
CA THR A 330 -3.18 19.85 -23.21
C THR A 330 -2.18 18.69 -23.03
N GLU A 331 -1.29 18.78 -22.04
CA GLU A 331 -0.34 17.70 -21.75
C GLU A 331 -1.06 16.49 -21.14
N ALA A 332 -2.08 16.70 -20.32
CA ALA A 332 -2.89 15.61 -19.78
C ALA A 332 -3.58 14.80 -20.88
N ILE A 333 -4.17 15.48 -21.87
CA ILE A 333 -4.80 14.86 -23.04
C ILE A 333 -3.75 14.09 -23.86
N ASN A 334 -2.59 14.68 -24.16
CA ASN A 334 -1.52 14.03 -24.90
C ASN A 334 -1.05 12.74 -24.21
N LEU A 335 -0.84 12.78 -22.90
CA LEU A 335 -0.42 11.61 -22.12
C LEU A 335 -1.49 10.52 -22.09
N SER A 336 -2.77 10.90 -21.95
CA SER A 336 -3.90 9.95 -22.01
C SER A 336 -4.00 9.28 -23.37
N GLN A 337 -3.84 10.03 -24.45
CA GLN A 337 -3.86 9.48 -25.82
C GLN A 337 -2.69 8.50 -26.04
N ARG A 338 -1.48 8.84 -25.57
CA ARG A 338 -0.34 7.92 -25.61
C ARG A 338 -0.58 6.65 -24.82
N ALA A 339 -1.12 6.77 -23.60
CA ALA A 339 -1.50 5.62 -22.77
C ALA A 339 -2.57 4.76 -23.46
N LEU A 340 -3.56 5.38 -24.11
CA LEU A 340 -4.61 4.69 -24.84
C LEU A 340 -4.08 3.92 -26.05
N ILE A 341 -3.20 4.53 -26.84
CA ILE A 341 -2.58 3.87 -28.00
C ILE A 341 -1.74 2.68 -27.52
N LEU A 342 -0.85 2.89 -26.56
CA LEU A 342 0.04 1.84 -26.06
C LEU A 342 -0.75 0.69 -25.41
N SER A 343 -1.78 1.01 -24.63
CA SER A 343 -2.61 -0.03 -24.00
C SER A 343 -3.37 -0.90 -25.02
N ARG A 344 -3.84 -0.30 -26.12
CA ARG A 344 -4.43 -1.06 -27.24
C ARG A 344 -3.41 -1.96 -27.93
N GLN A 345 -2.22 -1.45 -28.21
CA GLN A 345 -1.13 -2.23 -28.84
C GLN A 345 -0.69 -3.41 -27.98
N GLN A 346 -0.69 -3.24 -26.66
CA GLN A 346 -0.26 -4.28 -25.70
C GLN A 346 -1.42 -5.17 -25.19
N GLY A 347 -2.65 -4.93 -25.63
CA GLY A 347 -3.81 -5.65 -25.10
C GLY A 347 -4.09 -5.38 -23.61
N ASN A 348 -3.57 -4.28 -23.05
CA ASN A 348 -3.75 -3.92 -21.64
C ASN A 348 -5.09 -3.21 -21.42
N SER A 349 -6.13 -3.99 -21.21
CA SER A 349 -7.50 -3.47 -21.06
C SER A 349 -7.67 -2.60 -19.82
N LEU A 350 -6.97 -2.89 -18.72
CA LEU A 350 -6.96 -2.08 -17.49
C LEU A 350 -6.39 -0.68 -17.76
N GLY A 351 -5.23 -0.63 -18.41
CA GLY A 351 -4.60 0.63 -18.84
C GLY A 351 -5.46 1.41 -19.81
N GLN A 352 -6.17 0.73 -20.71
CA GLN A 352 -7.10 1.34 -21.66
C GLN A 352 -8.30 1.99 -20.95
N ALA A 353 -8.91 1.31 -19.96
CA ALA A 353 -10.02 1.87 -19.18
C ALA A 353 -9.61 3.15 -18.44
N ASN A 354 -8.43 3.14 -17.81
CA ASN A 354 -7.88 4.31 -17.13
C ASN A 354 -7.55 5.45 -18.10
N ALA A 355 -6.98 5.14 -19.27
CA ALA A 355 -6.66 6.15 -20.28
C ALA A 355 -7.92 6.84 -20.83
N LEU A 356 -8.98 6.09 -21.09
CA LEU A 356 -10.28 6.63 -21.50
C LEU A 356 -10.90 7.52 -20.42
N ALA A 357 -10.82 7.09 -19.15
CA ALA A 357 -11.30 7.88 -18.02
C ALA A 357 -10.52 9.21 -17.88
N ASN A 358 -9.19 9.17 -17.98
CA ASN A 358 -8.37 10.37 -17.87
C ASN A 358 -8.53 11.31 -19.08
N LEU A 359 -8.67 10.75 -20.29
CA LEU A 359 -8.92 11.53 -21.51
C LEU A 359 -10.23 12.32 -21.41
N GLY A 360 -11.33 11.62 -21.12
CA GLY A 360 -12.62 12.26 -20.96
C GLY A 360 -12.66 13.29 -19.83
N TYR A 361 -12.06 12.96 -18.67
CA TYR A 361 -11.92 13.91 -17.57
C TYR A 361 -11.16 15.18 -17.97
N SER A 362 -9.99 15.03 -18.62
CA SER A 362 -9.15 16.17 -18.99
C SER A 362 -9.83 17.07 -20.02
N GLN A 363 -10.56 16.49 -20.98
CA GLN A 363 -11.32 17.25 -21.97
C GLN A 363 -12.49 18.05 -21.34
N VAL A 364 -13.22 17.45 -20.40
CA VAL A 364 -14.30 18.14 -19.66
C VAL A 364 -13.73 19.33 -18.88
N GLN A 365 -12.61 19.12 -18.18
CA GLN A 365 -11.96 20.17 -17.38
C GLN A 365 -11.37 21.28 -18.25
N GLU A 366 -10.77 20.94 -19.40
CA GLU A 366 -10.27 21.92 -20.36
C GLU A 366 -11.41 22.78 -20.93
N ALA A 367 -12.51 22.15 -21.34
CA ALA A 367 -13.69 22.85 -21.85
C ALA A 367 -14.28 23.79 -20.80
N GLN A 368 -14.37 23.34 -19.54
CA GLN A 368 -14.87 24.15 -18.43
C GLN A 368 -13.94 25.38 -18.17
N GLN A 369 -12.61 25.16 -18.15
CA GLN A 369 -11.66 26.26 -17.93
C GLN A 369 -11.70 27.31 -19.04
N LEU A 370 -11.93 26.88 -20.29
CA LEU A 370 -12.00 27.75 -21.45
C LEU A 370 -13.39 28.35 -21.65
N GLU A 371 -14.31 28.13 -20.70
CA GLU A 371 -15.72 28.57 -20.79
C GLU A 371 -16.38 28.17 -22.13
N ARG A 372 -15.94 27.04 -22.70
CA ARG A 372 -16.49 26.51 -23.93
C ARG A 372 -17.75 25.71 -23.65
N TYR A 373 -18.89 26.27 -23.96
CA TYR A 373 -20.19 25.59 -23.85
C TYR A 373 -20.56 24.82 -25.14
N ASP A 374 -19.55 24.21 -25.78
CA ASP A 374 -19.75 23.40 -26.97
C ASP A 374 -20.27 21.99 -26.60
N PRO A 375 -21.54 21.65 -26.87
CA PRO A 375 -22.11 20.37 -26.50
C PRO A 375 -21.37 19.16 -27.12
N GLU A 376 -20.75 19.34 -28.30
CA GLU A 376 -20.02 18.25 -28.98
C GLU A 376 -18.76 17.82 -28.21
N ILE A 377 -18.05 18.75 -27.61
CA ILE A 377 -16.87 18.44 -26.79
C ILE A 377 -17.28 17.59 -25.59
N TYR A 378 -18.32 18.00 -24.87
CA TYR A 378 -18.81 17.26 -23.71
C TYR A 378 -19.37 15.90 -24.11
N GLN A 379 -20.08 15.81 -25.24
CA GLN A 379 -20.65 14.55 -25.73
C GLN A 379 -19.53 13.54 -26.07
N SER A 380 -18.49 13.96 -26.78
CA SER A 380 -17.34 13.10 -27.10
C SER A 380 -16.59 12.63 -25.85
N SER A 381 -16.40 13.51 -24.88
CA SER A 381 -15.78 13.19 -23.60
C SER A 381 -16.60 12.16 -22.81
N ILE A 382 -17.93 12.32 -22.76
CA ILE A 382 -18.86 11.36 -22.14
C ILE A 382 -18.79 9.99 -22.84
N GLU A 383 -18.62 9.96 -24.16
CA GLU A 383 -18.47 8.70 -24.90
C GLU A 383 -17.18 7.98 -24.55
N TYR A 384 -16.05 8.66 -24.43
CA TYR A 384 -14.81 8.07 -23.93
C TYR A 384 -14.98 7.50 -22.51
N LEU A 385 -15.61 8.27 -21.62
CA LEU A 385 -15.87 7.84 -20.25
C LEU A 385 -16.80 6.60 -20.20
N LYS A 386 -17.83 6.56 -21.02
CA LYS A 386 -18.72 5.38 -21.14
C LYS A 386 -18.01 4.16 -21.72
N GLN A 387 -17.14 4.34 -22.70
CA GLN A 387 -16.31 3.25 -23.21
C GLN A 387 -15.38 2.70 -22.13
N GLY A 388 -14.73 3.58 -21.36
CA GLY A 388 -13.90 3.20 -20.23
C GLY A 388 -14.70 2.44 -19.15
N LEU A 389 -15.90 2.93 -18.82
CA LEU A 389 -16.81 2.29 -17.87
C LEU A 389 -17.20 0.88 -18.32
N LYS A 390 -17.65 0.73 -19.57
CA LYS A 390 -18.03 -0.57 -20.14
C LYS A 390 -16.86 -1.56 -20.11
N LEU A 391 -15.65 -1.09 -20.41
CA LEU A 391 -14.46 -1.92 -20.36
C LEU A 391 -14.13 -2.35 -18.93
N ALA A 392 -14.16 -1.43 -17.96
CA ALA A 392 -13.96 -1.72 -16.54
C ALA A 392 -14.99 -2.73 -16.01
N GLU A 393 -16.25 -2.61 -16.43
CA GLU A 393 -17.32 -3.57 -16.08
C GLU A 393 -17.05 -4.96 -16.65
N SER A 394 -16.61 -5.05 -17.92
CA SER A 394 -16.28 -6.34 -18.54
C SER A 394 -15.10 -7.04 -17.87
N LEU A 395 -14.18 -6.29 -17.30
CA LEU A 395 -13.01 -6.79 -16.54
C LEU A 395 -13.33 -7.05 -15.08
N GLN A 396 -14.53 -6.69 -14.60
CA GLN A 396 -14.86 -6.67 -13.16
C GLN A 396 -13.86 -5.85 -12.34
N ASP A 397 -13.26 -4.82 -12.97
CA ASP A 397 -12.33 -3.93 -12.31
C ASP A 397 -13.07 -2.77 -11.63
N TRP A 398 -13.31 -2.94 -10.34
CA TRP A 398 -14.08 -2.01 -9.53
C TRP A 398 -13.37 -0.66 -9.33
N GLN A 399 -12.04 -0.64 -9.37
CA GLN A 399 -11.28 0.60 -9.23
C GLN A 399 -11.43 1.48 -10.48
N SER A 400 -11.17 0.94 -11.66
CA SER A 400 -11.38 1.67 -12.91
C SER A 400 -12.86 2.03 -13.13
N LYS A 401 -13.78 1.17 -12.71
CA LYS A 401 -15.22 1.48 -12.71
C LYS A 401 -15.52 2.71 -11.85
N SER A 402 -15.02 2.75 -10.62
CA SER A 402 -15.20 3.90 -9.72
C SER A 402 -14.59 5.17 -10.30
N LEU A 403 -13.42 5.09 -10.93
CA LEU A 403 -12.76 6.21 -11.58
C LEU A 403 -13.57 6.75 -12.78
N CYS A 404 -14.09 5.87 -13.64
CA CYS A 404 -14.95 6.25 -14.74
C CYS A 404 -16.26 6.90 -14.25
N CYS A 405 -16.89 6.32 -13.23
CA CYS A 405 -18.11 6.86 -12.63
C CYS A 405 -17.87 8.25 -12.01
N SER A 406 -16.76 8.46 -11.30
CA SER A 406 -16.43 9.77 -10.72
C SER A 406 -16.25 10.84 -11.81
N SER A 407 -15.57 10.48 -12.91
CA SER A 407 -15.34 11.38 -14.04
C SER A 407 -16.61 11.67 -14.85
N LEU A 408 -17.50 10.67 -15.05
CA LEU A 408 -18.81 10.85 -15.64
C LEU A 408 -19.74 11.70 -14.78
N GLY A 409 -19.72 11.46 -13.46
CA GLY A 409 -20.49 12.25 -12.51
C GLY A 409 -20.14 13.73 -12.59
N LEU A 410 -18.83 14.03 -12.61
CA LEU A 410 -18.35 15.40 -12.77
C LEU A 410 -18.78 16.00 -14.13
N ALA A 411 -18.67 15.24 -15.23
CA ALA A 411 -19.13 15.70 -16.54
C ALA A 411 -20.64 16.03 -16.54
N TYR A 412 -21.45 15.21 -15.90
CA TYR A 412 -22.88 15.46 -15.76
C TYR A 412 -23.21 16.66 -14.86
N LEU A 413 -22.44 16.86 -13.77
CA LEU A 413 -22.57 18.04 -12.91
C LEU A 413 -22.32 19.34 -13.69
N VAL A 414 -21.25 19.38 -14.51
CA VAL A 414 -20.93 20.52 -15.36
C VAL A 414 -22.04 20.82 -16.38
N LEU A 415 -22.69 19.76 -16.90
CA LEU A 415 -23.81 19.88 -17.83
C LEU A 415 -25.17 20.07 -17.15
N GLU A 416 -25.21 20.28 -15.84
CA GLU A 416 -26.43 20.42 -15.02
C GLU A 416 -27.39 19.21 -15.14
N ARG A 417 -26.85 18.03 -15.55
CA ARG A 417 -27.59 16.77 -15.62
C ARG A 417 -27.57 16.06 -14.27
N THR A 418 -28.18 16.71 -13.29
CA THR A 418 -28.02 16.38 -11.86
C THR A 418 -28.46 14.96 -11.52
N GLN A 419 -29.59 14.47 -12.07
CA GLN A 419 -30.07 13.11 -11.80
C GLN A 419 -29.14 12.04 -12.41
N ASP A 420 -28.60 12.28 -13.61
CA ASP A 420 -27.62 11.40 -14.22
C ASP A 420 -26.33 11.36 -13.38
N ALA A 421 -25.91 12.52 -12.85
CA ALA A 421 -24.76 12.62 -11.96
C ALA A 421 -24.98 11.80 -10.68
N ILE A 422 -26.11 11.98 -9.99
CA ILE A 422 -26.43 11.22 -8.77
C ILE A 422 -26.39 9.71 -9.05
N ASN A 423 -27.06 9.25 -10.10
CA ASN A 423 -27.15 7.83 -10.42
C ASN A 423 -25.79 7.20 -10.69
N ILE A 424 -24.93 7.85 -11.49
CA ILE A 424 -23.62 7.29 -11.83
C ILE A 424 -22.64 7.37 -10.66
N LEU A 425 -22.70 8.44 -9.85
CA LEU A 425 -21.87 8.59 -8.66
C LEU A 425 -22.21 7.55 -7.58
N LEU A 426 -23.48 7.21 -7.39
CA LEU A 426 -23.90 6.13 -6.48
C LEU A 426 -23.35 4.77 -6.94
N GLN A 427 -23.39 4.46 -8.23
CA GLN A 427 -22.79 3.22 -8.77
C GLN A 427 -21.28 3.19 -8.54
N GLY A 428 -20.60 4.33 -8.75
CA GLY A 428 -19.18 4.47 -8.48
C GLY A 428 -18.85 4.27 -6.99
N LEU A 429 -19.66 4.85 -6.09
CA LEU A 429 -19.49 4.73 -4.64
C LEU A 429 -19.66 3.28 -4.17
N GLU A 430 -20.63 2.55 -4.69
CA GLU A 430 -20.80 1.13 -4.40
C GLU A 430 -19.55 0.34 -4.82
N SER A 431 -19.05 0.60 -6.03
CA SER A 431 -17.83 -0.03 -6.54
C SER A 431 -16.60 0.30 -5.69
N ALA A 432 -16.43 1.57 -5.29
CA ALA A 432 -15.33 2.02 -4.44
C ALA A 432 -15.39 1.39 -3.04
N LYS A 433 -16.59 1.26 -2.46
CA LYS A 433 -16.81 0.56 -1.17
C LYS A 433 -16.46 -0.92 -1.29
N TYR A 434 -16.89 -1.58 -2.36
CA TYR A 434 -16.62 -2.99 -2.58
C TYR A 434 -15.12 -3.26 -2.73
N TYR A 435 -14.42 -2.44 -3.51
CA TYR A 435 -12.95 -2.51 -3.64
C TYR A 435 -12.24 -2.02 -2.38
N GLY A 436 -12.85 -1.08 -1.62
CA GLY A 436 -12.30 -0.43 -0.42
C GLY A 436 -11.27 0.63 -0.75
N ASP A 437 -11.41 1.32 -1.86
CA ASP A 437 -10.59 2.50 -2.20
C ASP A 437 -11.14 3.72 -1.45
N VAL A 438 -10.50 4.05 -0.34
CA VAL A 438 -10.93 5.16 0.55
C VAL A 438 -10.84 6.51 -0.16
N TYR A 439 -9.85 6.71 -1.04
CA TYR A 439 -9.72 7.95 -1.80
C TYR A 439 -10.90 8.14 -2.77
N LEU A 440 -11.18 7.13 -3.60
CA LEU A 440 -12.32 7.20 -4.53
C LEU A 440 -13.66 7.27 -3.80
N GLN A 441 -13.81 6.61 -2.64
CA GLN A 441 -15.00 6.76 -1.81
C GLN A 441 -15.19 8.21 -1.37
N GLY A 442 -14.16 8.84 -0.81
CA GLY A 442 -14.21 10.24 -0.37
C GLY A 442 -14.50 11.20 -1.50
N LEU A 443 -13.88 11.00 -2.66
CA LEU A 443 -14.09 11.83 -3.86
C LEU A 443 -15.52 11.71 -4.40
N LEU A 444 -16.03 10.49 -4.53
CA LEU A 444 -17.41 10.23 -4.98
C LEU A 444 -18.46 10.80 -4.01
N LEU A 445 -18.22 10.69 -2.70
CA LEU A 445 -19.05 11.30 -1.68
C LEU A 445 -19.06 12.84 -1.80
N THR A 446 -17.92 13.45 -2.09
CA THR A 446 -17.80 14.90 -2.32
C THR A 446 -18.64 15.32 -3.54
N TYR A 447 -18.51 14.63 -4.66
CA TYR A 447 -19.30 14.92 -5.87
C TYR A 447 -20.79 14.62 -5.69
N LEU A 448 -21.16 13.60 -4.90
CA LEU A 448 -22.56 13.38 -4.51
C LEU A 448 -23.10 14.54 -3.66
N GLY A 449 -22.29 15.06 -2.74
CA GLY A 449 -22.65 16.26 -1.99
C GLY A 449 -22.96 17.46 -2.90
N GLU A 450 -22.14 17.69 -3.94
CA GLU A 450 -22.36 18.73 -4.94
C GLU A 450 -23.62 18.46 -5.79
N ALA A 451 -23.82 17.20 -6.21
CA ALA A 451 -24.99 16.80 -6.98
C ALA A 451 -26.29 17.03 -6.19
N TYR A 452 -26.33 16.60 -4.95
CA TYR A 452 -27.50 16.82 -4.09
C TYR A 452 -27.70 18.31 -3.75
N TYR A 453 -26.64 19.08 -3.66
CA TYR A 453 -26.76 20.53 -3.51
C TYR A 453 -27.39 21.19 -4.73
N GLN A 454 -27.00 20.80 -5.96
CA GLN A 454 -27.65 21.27 -7.19
C GLN A 454 -29.11 20.82 -7.27
N ASP A 455 -29.43 19.61 -6.78
CA ASP A 455 -30.79 19.07 -6.68
C ASP A 455 -31.64 19.71 -5.57
N LYS A 456 -31.07 20.66 -4.82
CA LYS A 456 -31.66 21.31 -3.64
C LYS A 456 -32.01 20.37 -2.48
N ASN A 457 -31.46 19.17 -2.48
CA ASN A 457 -31.54 18.22 -1.37
C ASN A 457 -30.41 18.48 -0.38
N PHE A 458 -30.58 19.50 0.48
CA PHE A 458 -29.55 19.95 1.40
C PHE A 458 -29.22 18.91 2.48
N GLU A 459 -30.17 18.07 2.86
CA GLU A 459 -29.97 16.98 3.83
C GLU A 459 -28.90 16.00 3.31
N GLN A 460 -29.12 15.44 2.12
CA GLN A 460 -28.15 14.53 1.51
C GLN A 460 -26.84 15.24 1.14
N ALA A 461 -26.88 16.50 0.74
CA ALA A 461 -25.68 17.29 0.46
C ALA A 461 -24.78 17.42 1.69
N ILE A 462 -25.36 17.73 2.87
CA ILE A 462 -24.62 17.83 4.14
C ILE A 462 -24.07 16.45 4.56
N TYR A 463 -24.89 15.41 4.49
CA TYR A 463 -24.47 14.06 4.87
C TYR A 463 -23.31 13.54 4.01
N MET A 464 -23.46 13.56 2.67
CA MET A 464 -22.45 13.08 1.74
C MET A 464 -21.18 13.94 1.78
N GLY A 465 -21.33 15.27 1.81
CA GLY A 465 -20.21 16.19 1.92
C GLY A 465 -19.42 16.02 3.21
N SER A 466 -20.09 15.77 4.34
CA SER A 466 -19.44 15.52 5.63
C SER A 466 -18.62 14.23 5.61
N LEU A 467 -19.16 13.14 5.07
CA LEU A 467 -18.44 11.88 4.92
C LEU A 467 -17.28 12.01 3.92
N GLY A 468 -17.49 12.70 2.80
CA GLY A 468 -16.43 12.95 1.81
C GLY A 468 -15.26 13.74 2.41
N MET A 469 -15.57 14.83 3.13
CA MET A 469 -14.58 15.63 3.84
C MET A 469 -13.79 14.81 4.86
N TYR A 470 -14.47 14.02 5.68
CA TYR A 470 -13.84 13.19 6.70
C TYR A 470 -12.88 12.16 6.10
N TRP A 471 -13.35 11.32 5.17
CA TRP A 471 -12.51 10.27 4.58
C TRP A 471 -11.31 10.81 3.82
N LEU A 472 -11.47 11.91 3.07
CA LEU A 472 -10.35 12.54 2.37
C LEU A 472 -9.36 13.18 3.33
N HIS A 473 -9.83 13.78 4.42
CA HIS A 473 -8.96 14.37 5.44
C HIS A 473 -8.14 13.30 6.16
N GLU A 474 -8.75 12.16 6.51
CA GLU A 474 -8.08 11.05 7.21
C GLU A 474 -6.89 10.48 6.43
N ILE A 475 -6.98 10.45 5.10
CA ILE A 475 -5.87 10.01 4.25
C ILE A 475 -4.96 11.16 3.80
N GLY A 476 -5.19 12.38 4.28
CA GLY A 476 -4.41 13.57 3.91
C GLY A 476 -4.59 14.01 2.46
N ALA A 477 -5.68 13.60 1.79
CA ALA A 477 -5.97 13.98 0.41
C ALA A 477 -6.40 15.44 0.35
N VAL A 478 -5.80 16.23 -0.57
CA VAL A 478 -6.05 17.69 -0.66
C VAL A 478 -7.50 18.05 -1.03
N GLU A 479 -8.21 17.13 -1.67
CA GLU A 479 -9.59 17.29 -2.12
C GLU A 479 -10.60 17.38 -0.96
N TRP A 480 -10.22 17.09 0.28
CA TRP A 480 -11.09 17.33 1.44
C TRP A 480 -11.56 18.80 1.51
N ARG A 481 -10.73 19.72 1.00
CA ARG A 481 -11.06 21.16 0.95
C ARG A 481 -12.23 21.48 0.02
N GLN A 482 -12.44 20.69 -1.03
CA GLN A 482 -13.59 20.85 -1.92
C GLN A 482 -14.90 20.54 -1.17
N ALA A 483 -14.94 19.43 -0.42
CA ALA A 483 -16.09 19.09 0.42
C ALA A 483 -16.31 20.12 1.54
N ALA A 484 -15.25 20.59 2.19
CA ALA A 484 -15.32 21.64 3.20
C ALA A 484 -15.85 22.97 2.65
N SER A 485 -15.45 23.35 1.43
CA SER A 485 -15.97 24.51 0.72
C SER A 485 -17.47 24.40 0.50
N LEU A 486 -17.95 23.27 -0.02
CA LEU A 486 -19.39 23.02 -0.22
C LEU A 486 -20.16 23.17 1.11
N LEU A 487 -19.71 22.51 2.17
CA LEU A 487 -20.37 22.59 3.49
C LEU A 487 -20.38 24.03 4.05
N THR A 488 -19.29 24.77 3.84
CA THR A 488 -19.20 26.18 4.25
C THR A 488 -20.22 27.05 3.48
N VAL A 489 -20.38 26.83 2.18
CA VAL A 489 -21.38 27.52 1.36
C VAL A 489 -22.81 27.20 1.83
N ILE A 490 -23.11 25.93 2.11
CA ILE A 490 -24.43 25.53 2.61
C ILE A 490 -24.69 26.16 3.99
N ARG A 491 -23.72 26.10 4.90
CA ARG A 491 -23.80 26.69 6.24
C ARG A 491 -24.00 28.21 6.19
N GLY A 492 -23.28 28.89 5.29
CA GLY A 492 -23.38 30.35 5.12
C GLY A 492 -24.75 30.82 4.62
N LYS A 493 -25.53 29.99 3.90
CA LYS A 493 -26.90 30.32 3.49
C LYS A 493 -27.88 30.34 4.64
N ASN A 494 -27.80 29.38 5.56
CA ASN A 494 -28.65 29.29 6.76
C ASN A 494 -27.97 28.43 7.82
N ILE A 495 -27.33 29.07 8.78
CA ILE A 495 -26.58 28.39 9.86
C ILE A 495 -27.51 27.50 10.70
N ALA A 496 -28.70 28.02 11.10
CA ALA A 496 -29.63 27.25 11.94
C ALA A 496 -30.13 25.98 11.24
N ALA A 497 -30.49 26.08 9.96
CA ALA A 497 -30.92 24.92 9.17
C ALA A 497 -29.78 23.92 8.98
N PHE A 498 -28.55 24.37 8.76
CA PHE A 498 -27.37 23.50 8.66
C PHE A 498 -27.14 22.71 9.96
N GLU A 499 -27.08 23.38 11.10
CA GLU A 499 -26.83 22.76 12.40
C GLU A 499 -27.97 21.80 12.78
N GLN A 500 -29.21 22.13 12.46
CA GLN A 500 -30.37 21.24 12.66
C GLN A 500 -30.23 19.98 11.81
N THR A 501 -29.95 20.12 10.51
CA THR A 501 -29.79 18.96 9.60
C THR A 501 -28.58 18.10 10.00
N PHE A 502 -27.45 18.73 10.32
CA PHE A 502 -26.27 18.01 10.78
C PHE A 502 -26.53 17.20 12.07
N SER A 503 -27.35 17.76 12.99
CA SER A 503 -27.78 17.05 14.20
C SER A 503 -28.76 15.91 13.91
N LEU A 504 -29.63 16.03 12.92
CA LEU A 504 -30.54 14.95 12.48
C LEU A 504 -29.74 13.76 11.90
N GLU A 505 -28.71 14.05 11.12
CA GLU A 505 -27.84 13.04 10.51
C GLU A 505 -26.82 12.40 11.46
N ARG A 506 -26.79 12.83 12.73
CA ARG A 506 -25.84 12.32 13.73
C ARG A 506 -25.77 10.81 13.81
N SER A 507 -26.91 10.13 13.84
CA SER A 507 -26.97 8.66 13.97
C SER A 507 -26.37 7.97 12.73
N SER A 508 -26.64 8.49 11.53
CA SER A 508 -26.13 7.98 10.26
C SER A 508 -24.61 8.21 10.15
N LEU A 509 -24.13 9.38 10.55
CA LEU A 509 -22.70 9.71 10.58
C LEU A 509 -21.94 8.84 11.59
N ILE A 510 -22.44 8.71 12.84
CA ILE A 510 -21.81 7.85 13.87
C ILE A 510 -21.74 6.40 13.40
N LYS A 511 -22.77 5.90 12.74
CA LYS A 511 -22.76 4.54 12.17
C LYS A 511 -21.67 4.36 11.12
N SER A 512 -21.35 5.42 10.37
CA SER A 512 -20.38 5.38 9.27
C SER A 512 -18.93 5.62 9.69
N ILE A 513 -18.69 6.51 10.66
CA ILE A 513 -17.36 7.00 11.05
C ILE A 513 -17.09 7.02 12.56
N GLY A 514 -17.96 6.43 13.36
CA GLY A 514 -17.83 6.42 14.83
C GLY A 514 -18.16 7.77 15.49
N LEU A 515 -18.21 7.77 16.82
CA LEU A 515 -18.50 8.98 17.60
C LEU A 515 -17.38 10.02 17.49
N GLU A 516 -16.13 9.59 17.55
CA GLU A 516 -14.96 10.46 17.42
C GLU A 516 -14.91 11.11 16.04
N GLY A 517 -15.14 10.32 14.96
CA GLY A 517 -15.21 10.85 13.60
C GLY A 517 -16.32 11.89 13.43
N TYR A 518 -17.50 11.67 14.02
CA TYR A 518 -18.58 12.66 14.01
C TYR A 518 -18.17 13.98 14.69
N GLN A 519 -17.51 13.92 15.84
CA GLN A 519 -17.02 15.10 16.56
C GLN A 519 -15.93 15.82 15.77
N TYR A 520 -15.06 15.06 15.11
CA TYR A 520 -13.95 15.60 14.34
C TYR A 520 -14.39 16.36 13.07
N ILE A 521 -15.55 16.06 12.48
CA ILE A 521 -16.09 16.82 11.34
C ILE A 521 -16.14 18.32 11.61
N SER A 522 -16.62 18.72 12.78
CA SER A 522 -16.73 20.13 13.16
C SER A 522 -15.36 20.81 13.29
N GLU A 523 -14.36 20.07 13.76
CA GLU A 523 -12.98 20.55 13.84
C GLU A 523 -12.36 20.74 12.46
N ILE A 524 -12.54 19.77 11.55
CA ILE A 524 -12.04 19.86 10.17
C ILE A 524 -12.64 21.07 9.47
N LEU A 525 -13.96 21.27 9.61
CA LEU A 525 -14.64 22.41 9.00
C LEU A 525 -14.15 23.73 9.58
N SER A 526 -13.89 23.79 10.88
CA SER A 526 -13.34 24.97 11.55
C SER A 526 -11.91 25.26 11.08
N LYS A 527 -11.05 24.25 10.92
CA LYS A 527 -9.70 24.40 10.36
C LYS A 527 -9.75 25.00 8.95
N TYR A 528 -10.65 24.50 8.10
CA TYR A 528 -10.82 25.04 6.75
C TYR A 528 -11.20 26.53 6.77
N GLN A 529 -12.14 26.94 7.64
CA GLN A 529 -12.58 28.33 7.75
C GLN A 529 -11.50 29.28 8.30
N GLN A 530 -10.55 28.76 9.07
CA GLN A 530 -9.39 29.52 9.57
C GLN A 530 -8.24 29.62 8.57
N GLY A 531 -8.36 28.99 7.41
CA GLY A 531 -7.34 29.04 6.35
C GLY A 531 -6.17 28.06 6.57
N ASN A 532 -6.34 27.09 7.43
CA ASN A 532 -5.34 26.05 7.75
C ASN A 532 -5.56 24.75 6.96
#